data_d11966239595dacf3ae94ad3f70c411e
#
_entry.id   d11966239595dacf3ae94ad3f70c411e
#
_cell.length_a   1.000
_cell.length_b   1.000
_cell.length_c   1.000
_cell.angle_alpha   90.00
_cell.angle_beta   90.00
_cell.angle_gamma   90.00
#
_symmetry.space_group_name_H-M   'P 1'
#
loop_
_entity.id
_entity.type
_entity.pdbx_description
1 polymer ?
#
loop_
_entity_poly.entity_id
_entity_poly.type
_entity_poly.pdbx_seq_one_letter_code
_entity_poly.pdbx_strand_id
1 'polypeptide(L)'
;AVALFNSSTQIDNAGNLMVLFHKINYFIKREEKSMGITKADILVLAEELNIKFIRLQFSDILGVIKNVAIPIKQLPKALDNEIMFDGSAIEGYVRIEESDMNLRPDLNTFAVFPWSDPDMMEARLICDVYYPNGQPFVGDPRYVLKKVLAEAESMGYRVMAGPELEFFLFRLDEQGRGTTAAVDKASYFDMGPVDSGESARRDIMVALEEMGFEIEASHHEVAYGQHEIGFKYDYALSSADRVATAKFVAKTIARQHGLLASFMPKPVYGQAGSGMHTHFSLVDQKGENAFYDPNEQFQLSKTALYFIGGLLHHAPG
;
A
#
# COMPACT_ATOMS: atom_id res chain seq x y z
N ALA A 1 -20.70 3.10 -26.72
CA ALA A 1 -21.41 2.58 -25.56
C ALA A 1 -21.53 3.67 -24.45
N VAL A 2 -21.99 4.86 -24.80
CA VAL A 2 -22.07 6.04 -23.89
C VAL A 2 -23.53 6.32 -23.46
N ALA A 3 -24.43 5.37 -23.54
CA ALA A 3 -25.86 5.65 -23.36
C ALA A 3 -26.54 4.68 -22.38
N LEU A 4 -26.13 4.65 -21.10
CA LEU A 4 -26.89 3.88 -20.08
C LEU A 4 -26.85 4.46 -18.64
N PHE A 5 -26.55 5.74 -18.41
CA PHE A 5 -26.67 6.33 -17.07
C PHE A 5 -27.32 7.73 -17.10
N ASN A 6 -28.61 7.76 -17.34
CA ASN A 6 -29.47 8.87 -16.98
C ASN A 6 -30.67 8.32 -16.21
N SER A 7 -30.55 8.26 -14.89
CA SER A 7 -31.72 8.22 -14.00
C SER A 7 -31.36 8.90 -12.68
N SER A 8 -31.91 10.08 -12.51
CA SER A 8 -32.00 10.81 -11.25
C SER A 8 -32.77 9.97 -10.23
N THR A 9 -32.08 9.42 -9.23
CA THR A 9 -32.68 8.89 -8.02
C THR A 9 -31.91 9.46 -6.83
N GLN A 10 -32.60 10.20 -6.00
CA GLN A 10 -32.13 10.55 -4.65
C GLN A 10 -31.96 9.25 -3.87
N ILE A 11 -30.71 8.94 -3.52
CA ILE A 11 -30.34 7.78 -2.71
C ILE A 11 -29.63 8.33 -1.47
N ASP A 12 -29.91 7.79 -0.32
CA ASP A 12 -29.32 8.13 0.96
C ASP A 12 -27.79 7.84 1.00
N ASN A 13 -27.10 8.37 2.01
CA ASN A 13 -25.62 8.32 2.11
C ASN A 13 -25.00 6.91 1.99
N ALA A 14 -25.74 5.85 2.34
CA ALA A 14 -25.27 4.46 2.23
C ALA A 14 -25.34 3.93 0.79
N GLY A 15 -26.34 4.34 0.00
CA GLY A 15 -26.49 3.95 -1.40
C GLY A 15 -25.42 4.59 -2.31
N ASN A 16 -25.00 5.83 -2.00
CA ASN A 16 -23.93 6.50 -2.74
C ASN A 16 -22.57 5.80 -2.57
N LEU A 17 -22.26 5.32 -1.37
CA LEU A 17 -21.01 4.59 -1.11
C LEU A 17 -20.96 3.27 -1.90
N MET A 18 -22.05 2.54 -1.96
CA MET A 18 -22.16 1.25 -2.67
C MET A 18 -22.04 1.40 -4.19
N VAL A 19 -22.57 2.48 -4.77
CA VAL A 19 -22.41 2.84 -6.19
C VAL A 19 -20.96 3.24 -6.48
N LEU A 20 -20.32 3.92 -5.54
CA LEU A 20 -18.90 4.28 -5.57
C LEU A 20 -18.03 3.03 -5.65
N PHE A 21 -18.25 2.05 -4.76
CA PHE A 21 -17.58 0.74 -4.75
C PHE A 21 -17.72 -0.01 -6.07
N HIS A 22 -18.92 -0.06 -6.63
CA HIS A 22 -19.15 -0.70 -7.92
C HIS A 22 -18.39 -0.04 -9.06
N LYS A 23 -18.27 1.30 -9.05
CA LYS A 23 -17.53 2.05 -10.05
C LYS A 23 -16.02 1.85 -9.90
N ILE A 24 -15.48 1.96 -8.70
CA ILE A 24 -14.05 1.71 -8.42
C ILE A 24 -13.70 0.26 -8.78
N ASN A 25 -14.50 -0.72 -8.37
CA ASN A 25 -14.31 -2.13 -8.73
C ASN A 25 -14.49 -2.39 -10.24
N TYR A 26 -15.33 -1.63 -10.94
CA TYR A 26 -15.44 -1.72 -12.40
C TYR A 26 -14.14 -1.27 -13.08
N PHE A 27 -13.48 -0.22 -12.56
CA PHE A 27 -12.20 0.26 -13.08
C PHE A 27 -11.05 -0.69 -12.71
N ILE A 28 -11.03 -1.21 -11.48
CA ILE A 28 -10.06 -2.23 -11.04
C ILE A 28 -10.18 -3.50 -11.89
N LYS A 29 -11.40 -3.98 -12.18
CA LYS A 29 -11.64 -5.12 -13.08
C LYS A 29 -11.27 -4.85 -14.56
N ARG A 30 -11.06 -3.60 -14.97
CA ARG A 30 -10.49 -3.27 -16.27
C ARG A 30 -8.99 -3.59 -16.35
N GLU A 31 -8.26 -3.54 -15.25
CA GLU A 31 -6.87 -4.02 -15.18
C GLU A 31 -6.74 -5.51 -15.53
N GLU A 32 -7.69 -6.35 -15.09
CA GLU A 32 -7.71 -7.77 -15.45
C GLU A 32 -7.87 -8.00 -16.97
N LYS A 33 -8.30 -6.98 -17.74
CA LYS A 33 -8.51 -7.04 -19.19
C LYS A 33 -7.43 -6.36 -20.04
N SER A 34 -6.19 -6.22 -19.56
CA SER A 34 -5.01 -5.72 -20.30
C SER A 34 -5.09 -4.29 -20.87
N MET A 35 -6.01 -3.44 -20.41
CA MET A 35 -6.03 -2.01 -20.76
C MET A 35 -5.83 -1.20 -19.47
N GLY A 36 -4.60 -0.76 -19.22
CA GLY A 36 -4.27 0.06 -18.05
C GLY A 36 -5.10 1.33 -17.92
N ILE A 37 -5.18 1.89 -16.72
CA ILE A 37 -5.88 3.15 -16.42
C ILE A 37 -5.20 4.30 -17.16
N THR A 38 -5.99 5.13 -17.85
CA THR A 38 -5.49 6.28 -18.59
C THR A 38 -5.64 7.59 -17.80
N LYS A 39 -4.94 8.65 -18.23
CA LYS A 39 -5.13 10.00 -17.67
C LYS A 39 -6.57 10.47 -17.77
N ALA A 40 -7.25 10.17 -18.87
CA ALA A 40 -8.66 10.52 -19.07
C ALA A 40 -9.57 9.80 -18.07
N ASP A 41 -9.29 8.52 -17.78
CA ASP A 41 -10.05 7.76 -16.77
C ASP A 41 -9.89 8.38 -15.37
N ILE A 42 -8.67 8.79 -14.99
CA ILE A 42 -8.43 9.47 -13.71
C ILE A 42 -9.19 10.80 -13.60
N LEU A 43 -9.21 11.60 -14.66
CA LEU A 43 -9.94 12.88 -14.67
C LEU A 43 -11.45 12.65 -14.51
N VAL A 44 -12.02 11.68 -15.21
CA VAL A 44 -13.43 11.31 -15.10
C VAL A 44 -13.75 10.81 -13.69
N LEU A 45 -12.93 9.88 -13.14
CA LEU A 45 -13.12 9.40 -11.79
C LEU A 45 -13.07 10.53 -10.75
N ALA A 46 -12.11 11.44 -10.88
CA ALA A 46 -11.96 12.54 -9.95
C ALA A 46 -13.19 13.49 -9.96
N GLU A 47 -13.79 13.71 -11.13
CA GLU A 47 -15.01 14.50 -11.29
C GLU A 47 -16.24 13.76 -10.72
N GLU A 48 -16.46 12.50 -11.11
CA GLU A 48 -17.60 11.70 -10.66
C GLU A 48 -17.61 11.47 -9.15
N LEU A 49 -16.41 11.32 -8.53
CA LEU A 49 -16.23 11.13 -7.11
C LEU A 49 -16.12 12.43 -6.32
N ASN A 50 -16.30 13.59 -6.98
CA ASN A 50 -16.22 14.92 -6.37
C ASN A 50 -14.92 15.14 -5.57
N ILE A 51 -13.79 14.61 -6.07
CA ILE A 51 -12.49 14.75 -5.41
C ILE A 51 -12.10 16.23 -5.34
N LYS A 52 -11.67 16.67 -4.18
CA LYS A 52 -11.22 18.06 -3.91
C LYS A 52 -9.71 18.19 -3.89
N PHE A 53 -9.03 17.17 -3.34
CA PHE A 53 -7.57 17.12 -3.21
C PHE A 53 -7.01 15.79 -3.66
N ILE A 54 -5.82 15.82 -4.26
CA ILE A 54 -5.02 14.65 -4.58
C ILE A 54 -3.75 14.68 -3.74
N ARG A 55 -3.45 13.58 -3.09
CA ARG A 55 -2.19 13.34 -2.38
C ARG A 55 -1.22 12.62 -3.32
N LEU A 56 -0.20 13.32 -3.79
CA LEU A 56 0.90 12.73 -4.53
C LEU A 56 1.87 12.12 -3.52
N GLN A 57 1.83 10.80 -3.36
CA GLN A 57 2.58 10.06 -2.34
C GLN A 57 3.86 9.47 -2.92
N PHE A 58 4.93 9.49 -2.14
CA PHE A 58 6.19 8.82 -2.43
C PHE A 58 6.85 8.38 -1.11
N SER A 59 7.87 7.53 -1.16
CA SER A 59 8.55 7.03 0.03
C SER A 59 9.93 7.64 0.16
N ASP A 60 10.35 7.96 1.41
CA ASP A 60 11.76 8.24 1.71
C ASP A 60 12.57 6.95 1.92
N ILE A 61 13.87 7.08 2.16
CA ILE A 61 14.77 5.94 2.37
C ILE A 61 14.47 5.14 3.64
N LEU A 62 13.70 5.69 4.55
CA LEU A 62 13.26 5.03 5.80
C LEU A 62 11.91 4.32 5.61
N GLY A 63 11.33 4.34 4.41
CA GLY A 63 10.02 3.76 4.12
C GLY A 63 8.85 4.57 4.67
N VAL A 64 9.06 5.85 5.00
CA VAL A 64 7.99 6.75 5.44
C VAL A 64 7.33 7.38 4.22
N ILE A 65 6.00 7.28 4.16
CA ILE A 65 5.24 7.95 3.10
C ILE A 65 5.28 9.46 3.31
N LYS A 66 5.79 10.15 2.30
CA LYS A 66 5.71 11.60 2.12
C LYS A 66 4.61 11.92 1.12
N ASN A 67 4.12 13.16 1.13
CA ASN A 67 3.16 13.57 0.11
C ASN A 67 3.21 15.07 -0.17
N VAL A 68 2.83 15.41 -1.40
CA VAL A 68 2.44 16.78 -1.80
C VAL A 68 0.94 16.77 -2.04
N ALA A 69 0.20 17.61 -1.33
CA ALA A 69 -1.23 17.77 -1.55
C ALA A 69 -1.49 18.84 -2.61
N ILE A 70 -2.24 18.50 -3.65
CA ILE A 70 -2.65 19.46 -4.69
C ILE A 70 -4.16 19.57 -4.74
N PRO A 71 -4.73 20.78 -4.98
CA PRO A 71 -6.13 20.92 -5.27
C PRO A 71 -6.46 20.26 -6.62
N ILE A 72 -7.68 19.78 -6.78
CA ILE A 72 -8.10 19.02 -7.97
C ILE A 72 -7.83 19.76 -9.29
N LYS A 73 -7.87 21.08 -9.30
CA LYS A 73 -7.56 21.91 -10.46
C LYS A 73 -6.12 21.74 -11.00
N GLN A 74 -5.21 21.24 -10.15
CA GLN A 74 -3.81 20.94 -10.54
C GLN A 74 -3.63 19.49 -11.02
N LEU A 75 -4.67 18.65 -10.94
CA LEU A 75 -4.58 17.26 -11.38
C LEU A 75 -4.09 17.11 -12.83
N PRO A 76 -4.56 17.88 -13.83
CA PRO A 76 -4.02 17.76 -15.19
C PRO A 76 -2.50 17.95 -15.27
N LYS A 77 -1.95 18.94 -14.55
CA LYS A 77 -0.50 19.16 -14.47
C LYS A 77 0.23 17.99 -13.81
N ALA A 78 -0.35 17.41 -12.74
CA ALA A 78 0.22 16.24 -12.09
C ALA A 78 0.29 15.05 -13.06
N LEU A 79 -0.79 14.81 -13.81
CA LEU A 79 -0.84 13.75 -14.80
C LEU A 79 0.13 13.99 -15.98
N ASP A 80 0.48 15.24 -16.26
CA ASP A 80 1.50 15.61 -17.25
C ASP A 80 2.94 15.63 -16.68
N ASN A 81 3.11 15.19 -15.41
CA ASN A 81 4.40 15.12 -14.70
C ASN A 81 5.04 16.52 -14.46
N GLU A 82 4.23 17.54 -14.28
CA GLU A 82 4.67 18.92 -14.10
C GLU A 82 4.71 19.40 -12.64
N ILE A 83 4.45 18.49 -11.68
CA ILE A 83 4.52 18.83 -10.25
C ILE A 83 5.94 18.63 -9.75
N MET A 84 6.51 19.73 -9.29
CA MET A 84 7.84 19.78 -8.69
C MET A 84 7.72 19.94 -7.17
N PHE A 85 8.74 19.47 -6.47
CA PHE A 85 8.88 19.65 -5.02
C PHE A 85 10.35 19.81 -4.64
N ASP A 86 10.61 20.40 -3.48
CA ASP A 86 11.96 20.50 -2.92
C ASP A 86 12.32 19.20 -2.18
N GLY A 87 13.25 18.44 -2.75
CA GLY A 87 13.76 17.19 -2.17
C GLY A 87 14.85 17.38 -1.12
N SER A 88 15.40 18.59 -0.94
CA SER A 88 16.57 18.82 -0.07
C SER A 88 16.27 18.63 1.41
N ALA A 89 15.01 18.79 1.83
CA ALA A 89 14.55 18.57 3.19
C ALA A 89 14.17 17.12 3.49
N ILE A 90 14.30 16.20 2.52
CA ILE A 90 13.97 14.78 2.66
C ILE A 90 15.26 14.00 2.89
N GLU A 91 15.33 13.28 4.02
CA GLU A 91 16.51 12.51 4.39
C GLU A 91 16.89 11.49 3.30
N GLY A 92 18.17 11.50 2.91
CA GLY A 92 18.70 10.60 1.91
C GLY A 92 18.40 11.00 0.44
N TYR A 93 17.74 12.15 0.22
CA TYR A 93 17.46 12.63 -1.13
C TYR A 93 18.63 13.46 -1.69
N VAL A 94 18.40 14.69 -2.03
CA VAL A 94 19.34 15.54 -2.74
C VAL A 94 19.89 16.67 -1.86
N ARG A 95 20.96 17.32 -2.31
CA ARG A 95 21.48 18.52 -1.65
C ARG A 95 20.68 19.74 -2.07
N ILE A 96 20.84 20.83 -1.30
CA ILE A 96 20.08 22.08 -1.52
C ILE A 96 20.35 22.70 -2.90
N GLU A 97 21.53 22.47 -3.47
CA GLU A 97 21.91 22.96 -4.79
C GLU A 97 21.19 22.23 -5.94
N GLU A 98 20.61 21.04 -5.67
CA GLU A 98 19.90 20.19 -6.63
C GLU A 98 18.51 19.85 -6.09
N SER A 99 17.88 20.78 -5.39
CA SER A 99 16.67 20.54 -4.60
C SER A 99 15.44 20.19 -5.41
N ASP A 100 15.32 20.70 -6.63
CA ASP A 100 14.14 20.51 -7.47
C ASP A 100 14.01 19.05 -7.95
N MET A 101 12.88 18.44 -7.64
CA MET A 101 12.53 17.08 -8.01
C MET A 101 11.13 17.04 -8.62
N ASN A 102 10.86 16.10 -9.49
CA ASN A 102 9.57 15.91 -10.14
C ASN A 102 8.87 14.66 -9.63
N LEU A 103 7.55 14.76 -9.41
CA LEU A 103 6.67 13.62 -9.12
C LEU A 103 6.02 13.12 -10.39
N ARG A 104 6.13 11.81 -10.65
CA ARG A 104 5.46 11.14 -11.78
C ARG A 104 4.45 10.13 -11.24
N PRO A 105 3.16 10.44 -11.29
CA PRO A 105 2.12 9.56 -10.78
C PRO A 105 2.02 8.24 -11.54
N ASP A 106 1.95 7.13 -10.81
CA ASP A 106 1.52 5.85 -11.34
C ASP A 106 0.00 5.78 -11.29
N LEU A 107 -0.64 5.80 -12.46
CA LEU A 107 -2.10 5.91 -12.58
C LEU A 107 -2.83 4.70 -11.98
N ASN A 108 -2.20 3.52 -11.98
CA ASN A 108 -2.76 2.30 -11.42
C ASN A 108 -2.88 2.34 -9.89
N THR A 109 -2.24 3.33 -9.26
CA THR A 109 -2.26 3.48 -7.80
C THR A 109 -3.32 4.46 -7.29
N PHE A 110 -4.20 4.96 -8.18
CA PHE A 110 -5.28 5.86 -7.76
C PHE A 110 -6.18 5.16 -6.74
N ALA A 111 -6.37 5.80 -5.60
CA ALA A 111 -7.26 5.30 -4.55
C ALA A 111 -7.88 6.47 -3.79
N VAL A 112 -9.16 6.35 -3.46
CA VAL A 112 -9.88 7.31 -2.62
C VAL A 112 -9.65 6.95 -1.16
N PHE A 113 -9.53 7.95 -0.28
CA PHE A 113 -9.44 7.70 1.15
C PHE A 113 -10.82 7.49 1.76
N PRO A 114 -11.13 6.31 2.32
CA PRO A 114 -12.46 5.97 2.83
C PRO A 114 -12.93 6.84 3.99
N TRP A 115 -11.99 7.42 4.71
CA TRP A 115 -12.25 8.31 5.86
C TRP A 115 -12.40 9.78 5.49
N SER A 116 -12.42 10.12 4.20
CA SER A 116 -12.62 11.50 3.75
C SER A 116 -14.00 12.01 4.13
N ASP A 117 -14.09 13.29 4.49
CA ASP A 117 -15.37 13.97 4.62
C ASP A 117 -16.08 13.98 3.24
N PRO A 118 -17.37 13.62 3.15
CA PRO A 118 -18.10 13.59 1.88
C PRO A 118 -18.07 14.90 1.08
N ASP A 119 -17.96 16.04 1.77
CA ASP A 119 -17.85 17.35 1.12
C ASP A 119 -16.40 17.70 0.74
N MET A 120 -15.42 16.95 1.27
CA MET A 120 -13.99 17.18 1.09
C MET A 120 -13.26 15.90 0.69
N MET A 121 -13.79 15.20 -0.32
CA MET A 121 -13.21 13.93 -0.79
C MET A 121 -11.76 14.08 -1.21
N GLU A 122 -10.93 13.17 -0.72
CA GLU A 122 -9.50 13.09 -1.05
C GLU A 122 -9.16 11.74 -1.70
N ALA A 123 -8.24 11.79 -2.66
CA ALA A 123 -7.66 10.59 -3.25
C ALA A 123 -6.13 10.70 -3.28
N ARG A 124 -5.48 9.61 -3.61
CA ARG A 124 -4.03 9.58 -3.76
C ARG A 124 -3.60 9.01 -5.11
N LEU A 125 -2.38 9.36 -5.51
CA LEU A 125 -1.58 8.65 -6.50
C LEU A 125 -0.20 8.42 -5.91
N ILE A 126 0.35 7.20 -6.04
CA ILE A 126 1.75 6.94 -5.72
C ILE A 126 2.59 7.42 -6.88
N CYS A 127 3.69 8.10 -6.56
CA CYS A 127 4.56 8.72 -7.54
C CYS A 127 5.96 8.12 -7.49
N ASP A 128 6.57 7.99 -8.65
CA ASP A 128 8.01 7.85 -8.78
C ASP A 128 8.67 9.23 -8.73
N VAL A 129 9.89 9.29 -8.23
CA VAL A 129 10.67 10.53 -8.12
C VAL A 129 11.68 10.63 -9.24
N TYR A 130 11.76 11.80 -9.85
CA TYR A 130 12.65 12.07 -10.98
C TYR A 130 13.44 13.37 -10.78
N TYR A 131 14.65 13.39 -11.34
CA TYR A 131 15.40 14.63 -11.50
C TYR A 131 14.74 15.54 -12.55
N PRO A 132 15.01 16.88 -12.53
CA PRO A 132 14.48 17.82 -13.52
C PRO A 132 14.88 17.50 -14.96
N ASN A 133 16.02 16.82 -15.15
CA ASN A 133 16.48 16.35 -16.46
C ASN A 133 15.71 15.13 -17.00
N GLY A 134 14.71 14.66 -16.28
CA GLY A 134 13.86 13.54 -16.68
C GLY A 134 14.42 12.15 -16.38
N GLN A 135 15.58 12.06 -15.72
CA GLN A 135 16.13 10.78 -15.26
C GLN A 135 15.47 10.36 -13.94
N PRO A 136 15.21 9.06 -13.72
CA PRO A 136 14.75 8.57 -12.44
C PRO A 136 15.72 8.91 -11.31
N PHE A 137 15.19 9.27 -10.14
CA PHE A 137 16.01 9.49 -8.96
C PHE A 137 16.51 8.14 -8.40
N VAL A 138 17.81 7.96 -8.36
CA VAL A 138 18.44 6.68 -7.96
C VAL A 138 18.26 6.34 -6.47
N GLY A 139 17.92 7.33 -5.65
CA GLY A 139 17.62 7.17 -4.22
C GLY A 139 16.14 6.90 -3.91
N ASP A 140 15.27 6.86 -4.93
CA ASP A 140 13.87 6.48 -4.76
C ASP A 140 13.76 4.97 -4.50
N PRO A 141 13.29 4.52 -3.32
CA PRO A 141 13.13 3.09 -3.02
C PRO A 141 12.27 2.35 -4.05
N ARG A 142 11.24 3.02 -4.56
CA ARG A 142 10.35 2.45 -5.58
C ARG A 142 11.08 2.25 -6.91
N TYR A 143 11.94 3.17 -7.29
CA TYR A 143 12.80 3.03 -8.48
C TYR A 143 13.80 1.88 -8.33
N VAL A 144 14.42 1.74 -7.13
CA VAL A 144 15.36 0.63 -6.86
C VAL A 144 14.67 -0.71 -7.07
N LEU A 145 13.44 -0.88 -6.53
CA LEU A 145 12.66 -2.09 -6.75
C LEU A 145 12.32 -2.30 -8.23
N LYS A 146 11.84 -1.26 -8.93
CA LYS A 146 11.55 -1.33 -10.38
C LYS A 146 12.76 -1.79 -11.19
N LYS A 147 13.96 -1.31 -10.84
CA LYS A 147 15.21 -1.70 -11.52
C LYS A 147 15.49 -3.19 -11.38
N VAL A 148 15.36 -3.73 -10.16
CA VAL A 148 15.56 -5.17 -9.89
C VAL A 148 14.48 -6.02 -10.57
N LEU A 149 13.23 -5.56 -10.56
CA LEU A 149 12.13 -6.26 -11.25
C LEU A 149 12.34 -6.31 -12.76
N ALA A 150 12.83 -5.22 -13.36
CA ALA A 150 13.17 -5.20 -14.80
C ALA A 150 14.32 -6.18 -15.13
N GLU A 151 15.28 -6.35 -14.23
CA GLU A 151 16.34 -7.35 -14.37
C GLU A 151 15.75 -8.78 -14.32
N ALA A 152 14.86 -9.07 -13.36
CA ALA A 152 14.17 -10.35 -13.28
C ALA A 152 13.32 -10.62 -14.54
N GLU A 153 12.63 -9.61 -15.07
CA GLU A 153 11.89 -9.71 -16.33
C GLU A 153 12.79 -10.02 -17.52
N SER A 154 13.99 -9.41 -17.59
CA SER A 154 14.98 -9.73 -18.63
C SER A 154 15.46 -11.19 -18.57
N MET A 155 15.40 -11.80 -17.40
CA MET A 155 15.67 -13.23 -17.17
C MET A 155 14.46 -14.14 -17.46
N GLY A 156 13.32 -13.57 -17.80
CA GLY A 156 12.08 -14.28 -18.10
C GLY A 156 11.17 -14.55 -16.92
N TYR A 157 11.35 -13.85 -15.80
CA TYR A 157 10.57 -14.03 -14.58
C TYR A 157 9.83 -12.78 -14.15
N ARG A 158 8.62 -12.95 -13.63
CA ARG A 158 7.89 -11.95 -12.86
C ARG A 158 7.90 -12.32 -11.39
N VAL A 159 8.24 -11.37 -10.53
CA VAL A 159 8.35 -11.58 -9.09
C VAL A 159 7.00 -11.32 -8.44
N MET A 160 6.49 -12.32 -7.71
CA MET A 160 5.31 -12.20 -6.86
C MET A 160 5.75 -12.14 -5.40
N ALA A 161 5.06 -11.32 -4.60
CA ALA A 161 5.32 -11.20 -3.17
C ALA A 161 4.01 -11.16 -2.37
N GLY A 162 3.96 -11.90 -1.26
CA GLY A 162 2.84 -11.93 -0.31
C GLY A 162 3.36 -11.59 1.09
N PRO A 163 3.28 -10.33 1.52
CA PRO A 163 3.70 -9.93 2.86
C PRO A 163 2.59 -10.16 3.89
N GLU A 164 2.97 -10.62 5.08
CA GLU A 164 2.13 -10.73 6.28
C GLU A 164 2.51 -9.60 7.21
N LEU A 165 1.57 -8.70 7.48
CA LEU A 165 1.87 -7.45 8.17
C LEU A 165 1.41 -7.50 9.62
N GLU A 166 2.37 -7.61 10.55
CA GLU A 166 2.12 -7.56 11.99
C GLU A 166 2.33 -6.16 12.56
N PHE A 167 1.51 -5.81 13.55
CA PHE A 167 1.58 -4.52 14.23
C PHE A 167 0.98 -4.59 15.64
N PHE A 168 1.37 -3.61 16.48
CA PHE A 168 0.79 -3.45 17.80
C PHE A 168 -0.23 -2.31 17.82
N LEU A 169 -1.31 -2.51 18.61
CA LEU A 169 -2.22 -1.46 19.04
C LEU A 169 -1.95 -1.10 20.50
N PHE A 170 -1.56 0.14 20.71
CA PHE A 170 -1.27 0.69 22.04
C PHE A 170 -2.27 1.78 22.42
N ARG A 171 -2.51 1.94 23.71
CA ARG A 171 -3.29 3.05 24.26
C ARG A 171 -2.53 4.35 24.11
N LEU A 172 -3.26 5.44 23.92
CA LEU A 172 -2.72 6.78 24.06
C LEU A 172 -2.78 7.23 25.53
N ASP A 173 -1.89 8.15 25.94
CA ASP A 173 -2.01 8.80 27.24
C ASP A 173 -3.11 9.88 27.23
N GLU A 174 -3.35 10.50 28.38
CA GLU A 174 -4.37 11.55 28.55
C GLU A 174 -4.14 12.78 27.66
N GLN A 175 -2.90 12.98 27.21
CA GLN A 175 -2.51 14.06 26.29
C GLN A 175 -2.55 13.61 24.81
N GLY A 176 -3.00 12.37 24.55
CA GLY A 176 -3.08 11.80 23.20
C GLY A 176 -1.73 11.38 22.60
N ARG A 177 -0.69 11.21 23.42
CA ARG A 177 0.63 10.74 22.99
C ARG A 177 0.68 9.22 23.02
N GLY A 178 1.48 8.63 22.12
CA GLY A 178 1.68 7.19 22.06
C GLY A 178 2.36 6.63 23.32
N THR A 179 1.89 5.47 23.78
CA THR A 179 2.50 4.69 24.86
C THR A 179 2.85 3.28 24.36
N THR A 180 3.45 2.46 25.23
CA THR A 180 3.62 1.01 25.03
C THR A 180 2.62 0.18 25.85
N ALA A 181 1.57 0.80 26.36
CA ALA A 181 0.49 0.12 27.06
C ALA A 181 -0.44 -0.58 26.03
N ALA A 182 -0.37 -1.92 25.97
CA ALA A 182 -1.22 -2.70 25.10
C ALA A 182 -2.71 -2.47 25.37
N VAL A 183 -3.55 -2.58 24.34
CA VAL A 183 -5.00 -2.41 24.47
C VAL A 183 -5.64 -3.50 25.31
N ASP A 184 -5.04 -4.71 25.33
CA ASP A 184 -5.53 -5.89 26.00
C ASP A 184 -4.40 -6.80 26.52
N LYS A 185 -4.79 -7.98 26.97
CA LYS A 185 -3.91 -9.10 27.36
C LYS A 185 -4.34 -10.39 26.67
N ALA A 186 -4.91 -10.28 25.49
CA ALA A 186 -5.27 -11.40 24.66
C ALA A 186 -4.03 -12.12 24.12
N SER A 187 -4.24 -13.29 23.59
CA SER A 187 -3.21 -14.18 23.04
C SER A 187 -3.57 -14.61 21.62
N TYR A 188 -2.77 -15.51 21.07
CA TYR A 188 -2.90 -15.97 19.69
C TYR A 188 -4.29 -16.53 19.39
N PHE A 189 -4.94 -15.96 18.37
CA PHE A 189 -6.29 -16.29 17.91
C PHE A 189 -7.42 -16.03 18.92
N ASP A 190 -7.18 -15.29 19.99
CA ASP A 190 -8.24 -14.84 20.86
C ASP A 190 -9.21 -13.91 20.11
N MET A 191 -10.46 -13.93 20.53
CA MET A 191 -11.54 -13.11 19.98
C MET A 191 -12.17 -12.23 21.05
N GLY A 192 -13.05 -11.31 20.66
CA GLY A 192 -13.81 -10.54 21.64
C GLY A 192 -14.59 -11.44 22.62
N PRO A 193 -14.73 -11.04 23.91
CA PRO A 193 -14.42 -9.70 24.44
C PRO A 193 -12.96 -9.53 24.93
N VAL A 194 -12.10 -10.56 24.89
CA VAL A 194 -10.71 -10.42 25.41
C VAL A 194 -9.80 -9.66 24.43
N ASP A 195 -9.99 -9.85 23.12
CA ASP A 195 -9.37 -9.01 22.08
C ASP A 195 -10.07 -7.65 22.01
N SER A 196 -9.52 -6.68 22.70
CA SER A 196 -10.04 -5.30 22.71
C SER A 196 -9.66 -4.49 21.47
N GLY A 197 -8.75 -4.99 20.65
CA GLY A 197 -8.33 -4.38 19.40
C GLY A 197 -9.15 -4.81 18.17
N GLU A 198 -10.04 -5.79 18.32
CA GLU A 198 -10.81 -6.41 17.22
C GLU A 198 -11.58 -5.38 16.38
N SER A 199 -12.24 -4.40 17.00
CA SER A 199 -13.01 -3.37 16.28
C SER A 199 -12.12 -2.49 15.41
N ALA A 200 -10.98 -2.05 15.94
CA ALA A 200 -10.01 -1.25 15.18
C ALA A 200 -9.41 -2.08 14.02
N ARG A 201 -9.04 -3.35 14.29
CA ARG A 201 -8.53 -4.26 13.25
C ARG A 201 -9.55 -4.48 12.13
N ARG A 202 -10.82 -4.70 12.46
CA ARG A 202 -11.91 -4.84 11.47
C ARG A 202 -12.06 -3.58 10.63
N ASP A 203 -12.09 -2.41 11.24
CA ASP A 203 -12.28 -1.15 10.51
C ASP A 203 -11.04 -0.82 9.64
N ILE A 204 -9.83 -1.25 10.04
CA ILE A 204 -8.64 -1.22 9.18
C ILE A 204 -8.84 -2.11 7.95
N MET A 205 -9.33 -3.34 8.12
CA MET A 205 -9.60 -4.25 6.98
C MET A 205 -10.61 -3.65 6.01
N VAL A 206 -11.73 -3.13 6.51
CA VAL A 206 -12.76 -2.49 5.68
C VAL A 206 -12.16 -1.33 4.88
N ALA A 207 -11.39 -0.46 5.53
CA ALA A 207 -10.74 0.66 4.84
C ALA A 207 -9.72 0.20 3.77
N LEU A 208 -9.00 -0.91 4.02
CA LEU A 208 -8.09 -1.49 3.03
C LEU A 208 -8.86 -2.09 1.85
N GLU A 209 -9.95 -2.83 2.08
CA GLU A 209 -10.81 -3.36 1.01
C GLU A 209 -11.39 -2.22 0.16
N GLU A 210 -11.82 -1.13 0.78
CA GLU A 210 -12.27 0.08 0.10
C GLU A 210 -11.19 0.72 -0.77
N MET A 211 -9.92 0.55 -0.42
CA MET A 211 -8.78 0.98 -1.22
C MET A 211 -8.27 -0.09 -2.21
N GLY A 212 -9.05 -1.16 -2.45
CA GLY A 212 -8.77 -2.17 -3.47
C GLY A 212 -7.86 -3.32 -3.02
N PHE A 213 -7.70 -3.53 -1.70
CA PHE A 213 -7.02 -4.73 -1.21
C PHE A 213 -7.95 -5.94 -1.24
N GLU A 214 -7.40 -7.10 -1.52
CA GLU A 214 -8.05 -8.39 -1.30
C GLU A 214 -7.54 -8.95 0.03
N ILE A 215 -8.32 -8.77 1.11
CA ILE A 215 -7.95 -9.24 2.44
C ILE A 215 -8.22 -10.75 2.53
N GLU A 216 -7.26 -11.52 3.05
CA GLU A 216 -7.38 -12.97 3.19
C GLU A 216 -7.73 -13.37 4.63
N ALA A 217 -7.06 -12.77 5.61
CA ALA A 217 -7.29 -13.09 7.02
C ALA A 217 -6.85 -11.96 7.94
N SER A 218 -7.33 -11.98 9.18
CA SER A 218 -6.76 -11.20 10.28
C SER A 218 -7.00 -11.91 11.60
N HIS A 219 -6.08 -11.73 12.53
CA HIS A 219 -6.19 -12.32 13.87
C HIS A 219 -5.42 -11.52 14.91
N HIS A 220 -5.67 -11.82 16.19
CA HIS A 220 -4.82 -11.42 17.28
C HIS A 220 -3.55 -12.27 17.30
N GLU A 221 -2.41 -11.64 17.53
CA GLU A 221 -1.10 -12.27 17.61
C GLU A 221 -0.73 -12.69 19.05
N VAL A 222 0.47 -13.29 19.20
CA VAL A 222 0.95 -13.86 20.47
C VAL A 222 1.12 -12.80 21.55
N ALA A 223 1.65 -11.62 21.20
CA ALA A 223 1.90 -10.58 22.19
C ALA A 223 0.62 -9.76 22.47
N TYR A 224 0.53 -9.20 23.67
CA TYR A 224 -0.59 -8.35 24.06
C TYR A 224 -0.77 -7.15 23.13
N GLY A 225 -1.97 -6.98 22.61
CA GLY A 225 -2.30 -5.94 21.64
C GLY A 225 -1.60 -6.05 20.30
N GLN A 226 -1.06 -7.23 19.95
CA GLN A 226 -0.46 -7.50 18.66
C GLN A 226 -1.48 -8.12 17.71
N HIS A 227 -1.45 -7.68 16.46
CA HIS A 227 -2.40 -8.07 15.42
C HIS A 227 -1.66 -8.35 14.12
N GLU A 228 -2.29 -9.18 13.28
CA GLU A 228 -1.86 -9.43 11.91
C GLU A 228 -3.02 -9.21 10.93
N ILE A 229 -2.69 -8.68 9.75
CA ILE A 229 -3.60 -8.60 8.61
C ILE A 229 -2.86 -9.13 7.39
N GLY A 230 -3.32 -10.26 6.87
CA GLY A 230 -2.87 -10.85 5.63
C GLY A 230 -3.72 -10.37 4.45
N PHE A 231 -3.08 -10.03 3.35
CA PHE A 231 -3.73 -9.71 2.08
C PHE A 231 -3.06 -10.45 0.94
N LYS A 232 -3.83 -10.72 -0.10
CA LYS A 232 -3.41 -11.54 -1.23
C LYS A 232 -2.11 -11.04 -1.84
N TYR A 233 -1.25 -12.01 -2.18
CA TYR A 233 -0.02 -11.75 -2.92
C TYR A 233 -0.30 -11.09 -4.29
N ASP A 234 0.65 -10.30 -4.76
CA ASP A 234 0.59 -9.60 -6.04
C ASP A 234 1.99 -9.45 -6.62
N TYR A 235 2.12 -8.77 -7.75
CA TYR A 235 3.42 -8.32 -8.23
C TYR A 235 4.18 -7.58 -7.14
N ALA A 236 5.48 -7.84 -7.03
CA ALA A 236 6.29 -7.32 -5.94
C ALA A 236 6.21 -5.79 -5.78
N LEU A 237 6.10 -5.03 -6.88
CA LEU A 237 5.90 -3.58 -6.80
C LEU A 237 4.55 -3.21 -6.18
N SER A 238 3.47 -3.85 -6.65
CA SER A 238 2.12 -3.65 -6.09
C SER A 238 2.08 -4.04 -4.61
N SER A 239 2.70 -5.17 -4.25
CA SER A 239 2.78 -5.61 -2.85
C SER A 239 3.55 -4.63 -1.97
N ALA A 240 4.66 -4.06 -2.45
CA ALA A 240 5.41 -3.03 -1.73
C ALA A 240 4.57 -1.76 -1.52
N ASP A 241 3.89 -1.29 -2.56
CA ASP A 241 2.96 -0.15 -2.48
C ASP A 241 1.81 -0.43 -1.50
N ARG A 242 1.29 -1.68 -1.47
CA ARG A 242 0.25 -2.12 -0.53
C ARG A 242 0.75 -2.14 0.91
N VAL A 243 1.95 -2.65 1.20
CA VAL A 243 2.54 -2.61 2.56
C VAL A 243 2.66 -1.18 3.07
N ALA A 244 3.22 -0.27 2.26
CA ALA A 244 3.33 1.13 2.64
C ALA A 244 1.96 1.75 2.90
N THR A 245 0.97 1.46 2.06
CA THR A 245 -0.42 1.90 2.21
C THR A 245 -1.07 1.32 3.46
N ALA A 246 -0.95 0.01 3.70
CA ALA A 246 -1.54 -0.66 4.86
C ALA A 246 -1.02 -0.09 6.19
N LYS A 247 0.29 0.21 6.26
CA LYS A 247 0.88 0.90 7.43
C LYS A 247 0.28 2.29 7.65
N PHE A 248 0.03 3.03 6.59
CA PHE A 248 -0.60 4.35 6.66
C PHE A 248 -2.07 4.24 7.09
N VAL A 249 -2.85 3.34 6.48
CA VAL A 249 -4.25 3.08 6.81
C VAL A 249 -4.40 2.64 8.26
N ALA A 250 -3.62 1.64 8.69
CA ALA A 250 -3.67 1.15 10.06
C ALA A 250 -3.40 2.25 11.09
N LYS A 251 -2.42 3.13 10.85
CA LYS A 251 -2.15 4.27 11.74
C LYS A 251 -3.29 5.28 11.75
N THR A 252 -3.91 5.53 10.60
CA THR A 252 -5.01 6.49 10.47
C THR A 252 -6.27 5.99 11.20
N ILE A 253 -6.67 4.75 10.93
CA ILE A 253 -7.87 4.16 11.54
C ILE A 253 -7.66 3.91 13.03
N ALA A 254 -6.49 3.39 13.46
CA ALA A 254 -6.19 3.24 14.88
C ALA A 254 -6.32 4.58 15.63
N ARG A 255 -5.86 5.69 15.03
CA ARG A 255 -6.00 7.03 15.63
C ARG A 255 -7.46 7.44 15.81
N GLN A 256 -8.37 7.08 14.90
CA GLN A 256 -9.80 7.31 15.02
C GLN A 256 -10.42 6.53 16.19
N HIS A 257 -9.85 5.35 16.49
CA HIS A 257 -10.20 4.56 17.69
C HIS A 257 -9.50 5.01 18.98
N GLY A 258 -8.76 6.14 18.97
CA GLY A 258 -8.00 6.58 20.13
C GLY A 258 -6.79 5.71 20.46
N LEU A 259 -6.25 5.02 19.46
CA LEU A 259 -5.13 4.08 19.59
C LEU A 259 -3.91 4.53 18.76
N LEU A 260 -2.75 3.95 19.07
CA LEU A 260 -1.53 4.04 18.30
C LEU A 260 -1.27 2.68 17.61
N ALA A 261 -1.26 2.63 16.28
CA ALA A 261 -0.71 1.49 15.56
C ALA A 261 0.82 1.64 15.41
N SER A 262 1.57 0.65 15.90
CA SER A 262 3.02 0.63 15.85
C SER A 262 3.53 -0.57 15.04
N PHE A 263 4.37 -0.28 14.06
CA PHE A 263 5.09 -1.27 13.26
C PHE A 263 6.55 -1.43 13.71
N MET A 264 6.85 -1.02 14.93
CA MET A 264 8.17 -1.23 15.53
C MET A 264 8.40 -2.73 15.73
N PRO A 265 9.53 -3.30 15.25
CA PRO A 265 9.74 -4.75 15.32
C PRO A 265 9.68 -5.35 16.72
N LYS A 266 10.19 -4.62 17.73
CA LYS A 266 10.25 -5.11 19.11
C LYS A 266 9.91 -3.97 20.10
N PRO A 267 8.64 -3.53 20.17
CA PRO A 267 8.27 -2.38 21.00
C PRO A 267 8.25 -2.70 22.50
N VAL A 268 8.05 -3.97 22.88
CA VAL A 268 7.95 -4.42 24.26
C VAL A 268 8.96 -5.52 24.52
N TYR A 269 9.88 -5.26 25.47
CA TYR A 269 10.86 -6.26 25.88
C TYR A 269 10.19 -7.48 26.51
N GLY A 270 10.67 -8.67 26.15
CA GLY A 270 10.18 -9.94 26.73
C GLY A 270 8.90 -10.50 26.08
N GLN A 271 8.25 -9.76 25.16
CA GLN A 271 7.11 -10.26 24.39
C GLN A 271 7.52 -10.61 22.95
N ALA A 272 6.65 -11.27 22.19
CA ALA A 272 6.83 -11.47 20.76
C ALA A 272 6.98 -10.11 20.04
N GLY A 273 7.66 -10.07 18.92
CA GLY A 273 7.83 -8.88 18.09
C GLY A 273 7.03 -8.98 16.83
N SER A 274 6.87 -7.86 16.11
CA SER A 274 6.21 -7.82 14.80
C SER A 274 7.16 -8.27 13.70
N GLY A 275 6.77 -9.32 12.99
CA GLY A 275 7.38 -9.75 11.75
C GLY A 275 6.79 -9.01 10.54
N MET A 276 7.39 -9.24 9.41
CA MET A 276 6.83 -9.04 8.09
C MET A 276 7.32 -10.20 7.23
N HIS A 277 6.76 -11.39 7.47
CA HIS A 277 7.06 -12.54 6.66
C HIS A 277 6.67 -12.22 5.22
N THR A 278 7.56 -12.50 4.29
CA THR A 278 7.29 -12.20 2.89
C THR A 278 7.49 -13.48 2.08
N HIS A 279 6.39 -13.97 1.54
CA HIS A 279 6.37 -15.12 0.64
C HIS A 279 6.73 -14.66 -0.77
N PHE A 280 7.63 -15.39 -1.42
CA PHE A 280 8.04 -15.10 -2.79
C PHE A 280 7.72 -16.26 -3.72
N SER A 281 7.32 -15.92 -4.94
CA SER A 281 7.35 -16.84 -6.06
C SER A 281 7.80 -16.13 -7.33
N LEU A 282 8.34 -16.90 -8.29
CA LEU A 282 8.62 -16.42 -9.62
C LEU A 282 7.63 -17.06 -10.59
N VAL A 283 7.05 -16.23 -11.44
CA VAL A 283 6.17 -16.69 -12.54
C VAL A 283 6.96 -16.58 -13.84
N ASP A 284 7.04 -17.67 -14.59
CA ASP A 284 7.73 -17.71 -15.86
C ASP A 284 6.89 -17.09 -17.01
N GLN A 285 7.43 -17.09 -18.22
CA GLN A 285 6.78 -16.56 -19.43
C GLN A 285 5.49 -17.32 -19.82
N LYS A 286 5.29 -18.53 -19.29
CA LYS A 286 4.06 -19.33 -19.53
C LYS A 286 3.00 -19.07 -18.47
N GLY A 287 3.32 -18.32 -17.41
CA GLY A 287 2.45 -18.10 -16.26
C GLY A 287 2.54 -19.20 -15.20
N GLU A 288 3.56 -20.08 -15.26
CA GLU A 288 3.78 -21.17 -14.33
C GLU A 288 4.71 -20.76 -13.18
N ASN A 289 4.55 -21.38 -12.00
CA ASN A 289 5.42 -21.14 -10.85
C ASN A 289 6.80 -21.75 -11.08
N ALA A 290 7.80 -20.92 -11.33
CA ALA A 290 9.17 -21.32 -11.60
C ALA A 290 9.90 -21.94 -10.40
N PHE A 291 9.34 -21.82 -9.19
CA PHE A 291 9.92 -22.45 -7.98
C PHE A 291 9.50 -23.90 -7.78
N TYR A 292 8.48 -24.37 -8.51
CA TYR A 292 7.95 -25.70 -8.36
C TYR A 292 8.54 -26.67 -9.37
N ASP A 293 9.03 -27.83 -8.92
CA ASP A 293 9.38 -28.99 -9.75
C ASP A 293 9.00 -30.28 -8.99
N PRO A 294 8.01 -31.04 -9.47
CA PRO A 294 7.52 -32.24 -8.79
C PRO A 294 8.55 -33.38 -8.73
N ASN A 295 9.61 -33.35 -9.53
CA ASN A 295 10.63 -34.37 -9.61
C ASN A 295 11.85 -34.10 -8.72
N GLU A 296 11.96 -32.91 -8.17
CA GLU A 296 13.08 -32.49 -7.33
C GLU A 296 12.77 -32.64 -5.83
N GLN A 297 13.83 -32.68 -5.01
CA GLN A 297 13.70 -32.77 -3.56
C GLN A 297 12.91 -31.60 -3.00
N PHE A 298 11.96 -31.85 -2.11
CA PHE A 298 11.02 -30.88 -1.56
C PHE A 298 10.13 -30.19 -2.61
N GLN A 299 10.08 -30.72 -3.81
CA GLN A 299 9.38 -30.11 -4.97
C GLN A 299 9.87 -28.69 -5.31
N LEU A 300 11.12 -28.38 -4.94
CA LEU A 300 11.76 -27.11 -5.22
C LEU A 300 12.64 -27.22 -6.47
N SER A 301 12.36 -26.37 -7.44
CA SER A 301 13.19 -26.29 -8.65
C SER A 301 14.60 -25.74 -8.36
N LYS A 302 15.52 -25.94 -9.29
CA LYS A 302 16.86 -25.33 -9.21
C LYS A 302 16.79 -23.79 -9.12
N THR A 303 15.83 -23.16 -9.80
CA THR A 303 15.58 -21.73 -9.72
C THR A 303 15.23 -21.30 -8.29
N ALA A 304 14.37 -22.07 -7.59
CA ALA A 304 14.05 -21.83 -6.18
C ALA A 304 15.30 -21.91 -5.28
N LEU A 305 16.13 -22.94 -5.49
CA LEU A 305 17.36 -23.11 -4.71
C LEU A 305 18.38 -21.98 -4.96
N TYR A 306 18.51 -21.50 -6.19
CA TYR A 306 19.37 -20.34 -6.50
C TYR A 306 18.82 -19.05 -5.87
N PHE A 307 17.50 -18.84 -5.89
CA PHE A 307 16.87 -17.70 -5.24
C PHE A 307 17.09 -17.73 -3.73
N ILE A 308 16.90 -18.87 -3.06
CA ILE A 308 17.20 -19.06 -1.62
C ILE A 308 18.69 -18.77 -1.35
N GLY A 309 19.59 -19.31 -2.19
CA GLY A 309 21.02 -19.02 -2.09
C GLY A 309 21.34 -17.53 -2.17
N GLY A 310 20.67 -16.81 -3.08
CA GLY A 310 20.78 -15.36 -3.21
C GLY A 310 20.30 -14.62 -1.95
N LEU A 311 19.14 -14.98 -1.41
CA LEU A 311 18.63 -14.41 -0.16
C LEU A 311 19.60 -14.59 1.00
N LEU A 312 20.13 -15.82 1.17
CA LEU A 312 21.10 -16.10 2.22
C LEU A 312 22.42 -15.35 2.05
N HIS A 313 22.87 -15.18 0.80
CA HIS A 313 24.10 -14.45 0.49
C HIS A 313 23.97 -12.96 0.81
N HIS A 314 22.82 -12.35 0.53
CA HIS A 314 22.58 -10.92 0.71
C HIS A 314 21.93 -10.55 2.05
N ALA A 315 21.55 -11.52 2.88
CA ALA A 315 20.91 -11.29 4.18
C ALA A 315 21.69 -10.39 5.16
N PRO A 316 23.04 -10.33 5.14
CA PRO A 316 23.79 -9.42 6.01
C PRO A 316 23.77 -7.94 5.57
N GLY A 317 23.27 -7.61 4.37
CA GLY A 317 23.35 -6.28 3.75
C GLY A 317 22.12 -5.41 3.90
#